data_e34a6e777fd0a955cc0a848aa121bcd3
#
_entry.id   e34a6e777fd0a955cc0a848aa121bcd3
#
_cell.length_a   1.000
_cell.length_b   1.000
_cell.length_c   1.000
_cell.angle_alpha   90.00
_cell.angle_beta   90.00
_cell.angle_gamma   90.00
#
_symmetry.space_group_name_H-M   'P 1'
#
loop_
_entity.id
_entity.type
_entity.pdbx_description
1 polymer ?
#
loop_
_entity_poly.entity_id
_entity_poly.type
_entity_poly.pdbx_seq_one_letter_code
_entity_poly.pdbx_strand_id
1 'polypeptide(L)'
;MKKLAAISLVLAMTAASLAGCGSTANTAAPAESEAAETPAATTEETTDTVADTVAADGKVYNIGICQLVQHEALDAATQGFQDALTELLGEANVKFDLQNASGDSATCATIVNQFVSSDVDLILANATAPLQAAAAATNEIPILGTSVTDYATALSIDDWTGVTGTNISGTSDLAPLDQQADMLHELFPDAKNVGILYCSAEANSSYQSNTIQKYLKDYGYECTEYTFADSNDIASVVNNAVAASDVLYIPTDNTAASNTTIIQNICQPAGIPIITGEEGICSGCGVATLSISYYDLGYKTGEMAYEILVNGADVSQTAVEFAPNVTKKYNVANCEALGITVPDDYVAIE
;
A
#
# COMPACT_ATOMS: atom_id res chain seq x y z
N MET A 1 48.69 31.06 2.80
CA MET A 1 49.95 30.61 3.40
C MET A 1 49.65 29.48 4.39
N LYS A 2 50.33 28.30 4.18
CA LYS A 2 50.55 27.19 5.12
C LYS A 2 49.29 26.34 5.52
N LYS A 3 49.20 25.08 5.36
CA LYS A 3 49.92 23.87 4.92
C LYS A 3 49.10 22.71 5.41
N LEU A 4 48.75 21.83 4.53
CA LEU A 4 48.74 20.35 4.52
C LEU A 4 49.18 19.62 5.81
N ALA A 5 48.41 18.62 6.19
CA ALA A 5 48.94 17.31 6.62
C ALA A 5 47.92 16.18 6.37
N ALA A 6 48.27 15.34 5.44
CA ALA A 6 47.66 14.00 5.24
C ALA A 6 48.41 13.02 6.16
N ILE A 7 47.68 12.06 6.74
CA ILE A 7 48.31 10.84 7.32
C ILE A 7 47.48 9.65 6.82
N SER A 8 48.11 8.90 5.93
CA SER A 8 47.76 7.54 5.55
C SER A 8 48.38 6.57 6.58
N LEU A 9 47.67 5.52 6.98
CA LEU A 9 48.31 4.33 7.51
C LEU A 9 47.62 3.07 6.97
N VAL A 10 48.47 2.21 6.42
CA VAL A 10 48.23 0.97 5.68
C VAL A 10 48.54 -0.22 6.57
N LEU A 11 47.84 -1.35 6.30
CA LEU A 11 48.31 -2.74 6.46
C LEU A 11 48.16 -3.42 7.83
N ALA A 12 47.52 -4.58 7.95
CA ALA A 12 48.08 -5.88 7.60
C ALA A 12 47.04 -7.02 7.70
N MET A 13 47.11 -7.93 6.74
CA MET A 13 46.53 -9.27 6.73
C MET A 13 47.19 -10.19 7.75
N THR A 14 46.43 -11.17 8.29
CA THR A 14 46.95 -12.50 8.54
C THR A 14 45.88 -13.57 8.38
N ALA A 15 46.16 -14.49 7.48
CA ALA A 15 45.47 -15.77 7.31
C ALA A 15 46.10 -16.82 8.25
N ALA A 16 45.28 -17.73 8.75
CA ALA A 16 45.76 -19.03 9.23
C ALA A 16 44.69 -20.10 9.06
N SER A 17 44.99 -21.02 8.19
CA SER A 17 44.34 -22.31 7.95
C SER A 17 44.85 -23.37 8.94
N LEU A 18 44.04 -24.46 9.18
CA LEU A 18 44.41 -25.87 9.35
C LEU A 18 43.21 -26.60 9.95
N ALA A 19 42.47 -27.45 9.25
CA ALA A 19 42.65 -28.87 8.97
C ALA A 19 42.64 -29.79 10.21
N GLY A 20 41.69 -30.74 10.24
CA GLY A 20 41.67 -31.83 11.22
C GLY A 20 40.54 -32.84 10.90
N CYS A 21 40.88 -33.92 10.20
CA CYS A 21 40.08 -35.12 9.95
C CYS A 21 39.82 -35.93 11.23
N GLY A 22 38.76 -36.77 11.21
CA GLY A 22 38.52 -37.82 12.18
C GLY A 22 37.30 -38.65 11.89
N SER A 23 37.50 -39.72 11.16
CA SER A 23 36.58 -40.82 10.81
C SER A 23 36.24 -41.69 12.03
N THR A 24 35.05 -42.32 12.10
CA THR A 24 34.92 -43.79 12.16
C THR A 24 33.45 -44.25 12.11
N ALA A 25 33.27 -45.27 11.33
CA ALA A 25 32.06 -46.04 11.06
C ALA A 25 31.69 -47.00 12.22
N ASN A 26 30.44 -47.45 12.28
CA ASN A 26 30.09 -48.87 12.31
C ASN A 26 28.56 -49.11 12.21
N THR A 27 28.11 -49.73 11.16
CA THR A 27 27.48 -51.03 10.89
C THR A 27 26.48 -51.56 11.95
N ALA A 28 25.25 -51.80 11.54
CA ALA A 28 24.56 -53.11 11.41
C ALA A 28 23.03 -52.97 11.11
N ALA A 29 22.62 -53.61 10.05
CA ALA A 29 21.25 -54.15 9.81
C ALA A 29 21.33 -55.68 10.11
N PRO A 30 20.26 -56.51 9.91
CA PRO A 30 18.83 -56.31 9.64
C PRO A 30 17.92 -57.27 10.50
N ALA A 31 16.59 -57.15 10.37
CA ALA A 31 15.70 -58.31 10.49
C ALA A 31 14.31 -58.02 9.86
N GLU A 32 13.96 -58.89 8.94
CA GLU A 32 12.64 -59.04 8.30
C GLU A 32 11.58 -59.59 9.25
N SER A 33 10.31 -59.34 8.99
CA SER A 33 9.22 -60.30 8.94
C SER A 33 7.91 -59.72 8.49
N GLU A 34 7.46 -60.14 7.29
CA GLU A 34 6.20 -60.67 6.78
C GLU A 34 4.86 -59.98 7.09
N ALA A 35 4.29 -59.50 6.05
CA ALA A 35 3.03 -59.72 5.32
C ALA A 35 1.73 -60.02 6.10
N ALA A 36 0.72 -59.21 5.83
CA ALA A 36 -0.66 -59.62 5.66
C ALA A 36 -1.39 -58.68 4.68
N GLU A 37 -1.98 -59.25 3.66
CA GLU A 37 -2.73 -58.64 2.56
C GLU A 37 -4.17 -58.27 2.92
N THR A 38 -4.64 -57.17 2.34
CA THR A 38 -5.85 -56.85 1.57
C THR A 38 -7.18 -56.60 2.34
N PRO A 39 -8.17 -55.80 1.80
CA PRO A 39 -8.32 -55.28 0.44
C PRO A 39 -8.61 -53.78 0.29
N ALA A 40 -8.47 -53.33 -0.95
CA ALA A 40 -8.71 -52.02 -1.52
C ALA A 40 -10.12 -51.45 -1.30
N ALA A 41 -10.19 -50.18 -0.90
CA ALA A 41 -11.31 -49.31 -1.21
C ALA A 41 -10.79 -48.22 -2.17
N THR A 42 -11.26 -48.27 -3.39
CA THR A 42 -11.03 -47.27 -4.43
C THR A 42 -11.70 -45.97 -4.00
N THR A 43 -10.92 -44.99 -3.58
CA THR A 43 -11.37 -43.60 -3.49
C THR A 43 -10.85 -42.93 -4.75
N GLU A 44 -11.74 -42.55 -5.65
CA GLU A 44 -11.44 -41.68 -6.77
C GLU A 44 -10.98 -40.34 -6.19
N GLU A 45 -9.67 -40.08 -6.24
CA GLU A 45 -9.14 -38.73 -6.15
C GLU A 45 -9.53 -37.99 -7.43
N THR A 46 -10.52 -37.12 -7.33
CA THR A 46 -10.68 -36.02 -8.27
C THR A 46 -9.49 -35.13 -8.07
N THR A 47 -8.46 -35.34 -8.87
CA THR A 47 -7.46 -34.30 -9.11
C THR A 47 -8.15 -33.17 -9.83
N ASP A 48 -8.48 -32.11 -9.08
CA ASP A 48 -8.68 -30.78 -9.64
C ASP A 48 -7.34 -30.37 -10.26
N THR A 49 -7.22 -30.64 -11.55
CA THR A 49 -6.17 -30.04 -12.37
C THR A 49 -6.51 -28.56 -12.44
N VAL A 50 -5.84 -27.74 -11.60
CA VAL A 50 -5.67 -26.32 -11.90
C VAL A 50 -5.07 -26.28 -13.31
N ALA A 51 -5.86 -25.85 -14.27
CA ALA A 51 -5.42 -25.69 -15.64
C ALA A 51 -4.31 -24.66 -15.62
N ASP A 52 -3.14 -25.10 -16.04
CA ASP A 52 -1.98 -24.25 -16.35
C ASP A 52 -2.42 -23.35 -17.53
N THR A 53 -3.02 -22.19 -17.24
CA THR A 53 -3.43 -21.20 -18.23
C THR A 53 -2.20 -20.39 -18.64
N VAL A 54 -1.28 -21.04 -19.34
CA VAL A 54 -0.22 -20.38 -20.07
C VAL A 54 -0.89 -19.53 -21.15
N ALA A 55 -0.55 -18.22 -21.20
CA ALA A 55 -0.94 -17.37 -22.32
C ALA A 55 -0.58 -18.10 -23.63
N ALA A 56 -1.60 -18.42 -24.43
CA ALA A 56 -1.48 -19.37 -25.55
C ALA A 56 -0.61 -18.89 -26.71
N ASP A 57 -0.08 -17.65 -26.65
CA ASP A 57 0.65 -16.98 -27.72
C ASP A 57 2.18 -16.86 -27.50
N GLY A 58 2.68 -17.25 -26.31
CA GLY A 58 4.10 -17.12 -25.95
C GLY A 58 4.59 -15.68 -25.85
N LYS A 59 3.68 -14.69 -25.72
CA LYS A 59 4.01 -13.28 -25.54
C LYS A 59 4.54 -13.05 -24.12
N VAL A 60 5.61 -12.24 -24.01
CA VAL A 60 6.08 -11.72 -22.72
C VAL A 60 5.58 -10.28 -22.58
N TYR A 61 4.78 -10.04 -21.57
CA TYR A 61 4.26 -8.71 -21.25
C TYR A 61 5.25 -7.91 -20.40
N ASN A 62 5.53 -6.66 -20.83
CA ASN A 62 6.40 -5.74 -20.10
C ASN A 62 5.53 -4.72 -19.38
N ILE A 63 5.57 -4.72 -18.05
CA ILE A 63 4.73 -3.89 -17.19
C ILE A 63 5.60 -2.85 -16.48
N GLY A 64 5.30 -1.57 -16.70
CA GLY A 64 5.89 -0.49 -15.92
C GLY A 64 5.10 -0.24 -14.63
N ILE A 65 5.77 -0.22 -13.49
CA ILE A 65 5.15 0.08 -12.19
C ILE A 65 5.77 1.35 -11.63
N CYS A 66 4.98 2.42 -11.54
CA CYS A 66 5.37 3.65 -10.87
C CYS A 66 4.72 3.70 -9.48
N GLN A 67 5.50 3.45 -8.44
CA GLN A 67 5.08 3.58 -7.06
C GLN A 67 5.52 4.94 -6.51
N LEU A 68 4.61 5.67 -5.85
CA LEU A 68 4.89 7.03 -5.36
C LEU A 68 6.02 7.04 -4.34
N VAL A 69 5.90 6.22 -3.31
CA VAL A 69 6.85 6.16 -2.20
C VAL A 69 6.79 4.77 -1.56
N GLN A 70 7.77 4.42 -0.77
CA GLN A 70 7.80 3.16 -0.04
C GLN A 70 7.12 3.31 1.33
N HIS A 71 6.04 2.57 1.53
CA HIS A 71 5.39 2.29 2.81
C HIS A 71 4.49 1.06 2.67
N GLU A 72 4.03 0.53 3.80
CA GLU A 72 3.36 -0.77 3.91
C GLU A 72 2.20 -0.95 2.92
N ALA A 73 1.29 0.03 2.81
CA ALA A 73 0.12 -0.09 1.95
C ALA A 73 0.48 -0.14 0.46
N LEU A 74 1.37 0.77 -0.02
CA LEU A 74 1.77 0.76 -1.43
C LEU A 74 2.61 -0.46 -1.79
N ASP A 75 3.48 -0.93 -0.87
CA ASP A 75 4.27 -2.14 -1.07
C ASP A 75 3.35 -3.36 -1.19
N ALA A 76 2.32 -3.47 -0.32
CA ALA A 76 1.33 -4.55 -0.38
C ALA A 76 0.50 -4.52 -1.68
N ALA A 77 0.07 -3.34 -2.15
CA ALA A 77 -0.66 -3.21 -3.41
C ALA A 77 0.21 -3.59 -4.62
N THR A 78 1.47 -3.17 -4.65
CA THR A 78 2.43 -3.58 -5.69
C THR A 78 2.63 -5.09 -5.68
N GLN A 79 2.80 -5.70 -4.51
CA GLN A 79 2.98 -7.15 -4.38
C GLN A 79 1.75 -7.91 -4.87
N GLY A 80 0.54 -7.52 -4.42
CA GLY A 80 -0.70 -8.17 -4.88
C GLY A 80 -0.87 -8.11 -6.39
N PHE A 81 -0.57 -6.97 -7.01
CA PHE A 81 -0.62 -6.83 -8.47
C PHE A 81 0.37 -7.76 -9.20
N GLN A 82 1.60 -7.84 -8.70
CA GLN A 82 2.63 -8.71 -9.29
C GLN A 82 2.28 -10.19 -9.13
N ASP A 83 1.78 -10.57 -7.95
CA ASP A 83 1.37 -11.96 -7.65
C ASP A 83 0.22 -12.39 -8.59
N ALA A 84 -0.82 -11.56 -8.74
CA ALA A 84 -1.94 -11.85 -9.64
C ALA A 84 -1.50 -12.06 -11.09
N LEU A 85 -0.68 -11.15 -11.64
CA LEU A 85 -0.21 -11.30 -13.01
C LEU A 85 0.76 -12.47 -13.18
N THR A 86 1.60 -12.75 -12.19
CA THR A 86 2.49 -13.90 -12.20
C THR A 86 1.70 -15.22 -12.15
N GLU A 87 0.65 -15.28 -11.34
CA GLU A 87 -0.23 -16.45 -11.26
C GLU A 87 -1.00 -16.67 -12.56
N LEU A 88 -1.58 -15.60 -13.13
CA LEU A 88 -2.45 -15.68 -14.30
C LEU A 88 -1.70 -15.88 -15.62
N LEU A 89 -0.51 -15.26 -15.77
CA LEU A 89 0.29 -15.32 -16.99
C LEU A 89 1.38 -16.39 -16.96
N GLY A 90 1.83 -16.78 -15.75
CA GLY A 90 3.06 -17.52 -15.52
C GLY A 90 4.29 -16.60 -15.49
N GLU A 91 5.24 -16.88 -14.59
CA GLU A 91 6.43 -16.08 -14.34
C GLU A 91 7.27 -15.79 -15.61
N ALA A 92 7.32 -16.75 -16.54
CA ALA A 92 8.07 -16.61 -17.79
C ALA A 92 7.47 -15.60 -18.78
N ASN A 93 6.19 -15.23 -18.63
CA ASN A 93 5.41 -14.45 -19.58
C ASN A 93 5.15 -13.00 -19.13
N VAL A 94 5.69 -12.59 -17.98
CA VAL A 94 5.57 -11.21 -17.47
C VAL A 94 6.91 -10.70 -16.98
N LYS A 95 7.17 -9.41 -17.19
CA LYS A 95 8.33 -8.69 -16.67
C LYS A 95 7.87 -7.38 -16.07
N PHE A 96 8.33 -7.10 -14.86
CA PHE A 96 8.03 -5.88 -14.15
C PHE A 96 9.25 -4.95 -14.11
N ASP A 97 9.05 -3.69 -14.50
CA ASP A 97 9.97 -2.57 -14.23
C ASP A 97 9.34 -1.74 -13.10
N LEU A 98 9.69 -2.07 -11.84
CA LEU A 98 9.23 -1.37 -10.65
C LEU A 98 10.17 -0.22 -10.33
N GLN A 99 9.63 1.00 -10.33
CA GLN A 99 10.35 2.20 -9.97
C GLN A 99 9.62 3.01 -8.89
N ASN A 100 10.38 3.54 -7.93
CA ASN A 100 9.88 4.30 -6.80
C ASN A 100 10.24 5.79 -6.98
N ALA A 101 9.23 6.65 -6.89
CA ALA A 101 9.38 8.08 -7.09
C ALA A 101 9.84 8.84 -5.83
N SER A 102 10.01 8.14 -4.70
CA SER A 102 10.47 8.73 -3.42
C SER A 102 9.63 9.93 -2.94
N GLY A 103 8.33 9.91 -3.22
CA GLY A 103 7.38 10.96 -2.84
C GLY A 103 7.37 12.19 -3.74
N ASP A 104 8.11 12.17 -4.86
CA ASP A 104 8.26 13.34 -5.74
C ASP A 104 7.47 13.18 -7.04
N SER A 105 6.50 14.07 -7.27
CA SER A 105 5.64 14.04 -8.46
C SER A 105 6.39 14.30 -9.77
N ALA A 106 7.49 15.06 -9.75
CA ALA A 106 8.30 15.28 -10.96
C ALA A 106 9.09 14.00 -11.31
N THR A 107 9.49 13.24 -10.31
CA THR A 107 10.10 11.92 -10.49
C THR A 107 9.08 10.93 -11.04
N CYS A 108 7.80 10.95 -10.60
CA CYS A 108 6.73 10.15 -11.23
C CYS A 108 6.65 10.42 -12.73
N ALA A 109 6.64 11.69 -13.14
CA ALA A 109 6.61 12.05 -14.57
C ALA A 109 7.84 11.54 -15.34
N THR A 110 9.01 11.57 -14.71
CA THR A 110 10.24 11.04 -15.32
C THR A 110 10.17 9.54 -15.54
N ILE A 111 9.74 8.79 -14.51
CA ILE A 111 9.57 7.32 -14.53
C ILE A 111 8.56 6.93 -15.62
N VAL A 112 7.40 7.56 -15.63
CA VAL A 112 6.34 7.23 -16.59
C VAL A 112 6.76 7.55 -18.02
N ASN A 113 7.45 8.67 -18.28
CA ASN A 113 7.98 8.97 -19.60
C ASN A 113 9.01 7.94 -20.06
N GLN A 114 9.77 7.33 -19.15
CA GLN A 114 10.67 6.22 -19.46
C GLN A 114 9.87 4.99 -19.89
N PHE A 115 8.78 4.63 -19.19
CA PHE A 115 7.90 3.53 -19.57
C PHE A 115 7.28 3.74 -20.96
N VAL A 116 6.76 4.94 -21.23
CA VAL A 116 6.24 5.29 -22.57
C VAL A 116 7.31 5.15 -23.63
N SER A 117 8.53 5.62 -23.38
CA SER A 117 9.66 5.51 -24.33
C SER A 117 10.12 4.07 -24.54
N SER A 118 9.90 3.19 -23.57
CA SER A 118 10.23 1.76 -23.62
C SER A 118 9.11 0.91 -24.20
N ASP A 119 7.98 1.53 -24.59
CA ASP A 119 6.80 0.88 -25.17
C ASP A 119 6.31 -0.31 -24.34
N VAL A 120 6.10 -0.08 -23.02
CA VAL A 120 5.56 -1.10 -22.13
C VAL A 120 4.13 -1.45 -22.50
N ASP A 121 3.69 -2.68 -22.22
CA ASP A 121 2.34 -3.16 -22.57
C ASP A 121 1.25 -2.57 -21.67
N LEU A 122 1.59 -2.19 -20.43
CA LEU A 122 0.70 -1.59 -19.45
C LEU A 122 1.50 -0.82 -18.39
N ILE A 123 0.92 0.26 -17.86
CA ILE A 123 1.46 1.00 -16.73
C ILE A 123 0.57 0.79 -15.49
N LEU A 124 1.16 0.29 -14.40
CA LEU A 124 0.57 0.39 -13.07
C LEU A 124 0.99 1.70 -12.43
N ALA A 125 0.02 2.52 -12.06
CA ALA A 125 0.20 3.74 -11.30
C ALA A 125 -0.25 3.53 -9.85
N ASN A 126 0.70 3.35 -8.93
CA ASN A 126 0.41 3.08 -7.53
C ASN A 126 0.47 4.39 -6.73
N ALA A 127 -0.66 4.97 -6.46
CA ALA A 127 -1.09 6.21 -5.84
C ALA A 127 -1.53 7.30 -6.84
N THR A 128 -2.13 8.38 -6.32
CA THR A 128 -2.74 9.47 -7.11
C THR A 128 -1.73 10.21 -7.98
N ALA A 129 -0.56 10.59 -7.48
CA ALA A 129 0.42 11.33 -8.24
C ALA A 129 1.04 10.53 -9.41
N PRO A 130 1.39 9.24 -9.27
CA PRO A 130 1.71 8.37 -10.40
C PRO A 130 0.60 8.28 -11.44
N LEU A 131 -0.68 8.18 -11.01
CA LEU A 131 -1.82 8.15 -11.93
C LEU A 131 -1.92 9.44 -12.75
N GLN A 132 -1.78 10.59 -12.11
CA GLN A 132 -1.79 11.89 -12.78
C GLN A 132 -0.61 12.02 -13.77
N ALA A 133 0.57 11.54 -13.39
CA ALA A 133 1.73 11.53 -14.28
C ALA A 133 1.51 10.62 -15.50
N ALA A 134 0.93 9.43 -15.30
CA ALA A 134 0.63 8.49 -16.37
C ALA A 134 -0.43 9.03 -17.33
N ALA A 135 -1.50 9.61 -16.80
CA ALA A 135 -2.56 10.25 -17.59
C ALA A 135 -2.05 11.40 -18.46
N ALA A 136 -1.04 12.15 -17.96
CA ALA A 136 -0.44 13.24 -18.72
C ALA A 136 0.56 12.77 -19.80
N ALA A 137 1.13 11.57 -19.65
CA ALA A 137 2.22 11.08 -20.50
C ALA A 137 1.73 10.29 -21.73
N THR A 138 0.61 9.58 -21.62
CA THR A 138 0.11 8.74 -22.71
C THR A 138 -1.42 8.61 -22.69
N ASN A 139 -2.00 8.52 -23.91
CA ASN A 139 -3.41 8.16 -24.12
C ASN A 139 -3.55 6.84 -24.92
N GLU A 140 -2.47 6.12 -25.12
CA GLU A 140 -2.40 4.90 -25.93
C GLU A 140 -2.13 3.65 -25.08
N ILE A 141 -1.10 3.71 -24.20
CA ILE A 141 -0.76 2.60 -23.32
C ILE A 141 -1.84 2.48 -22.23
N PRO A 142 -2.40 1.29 -21.98
CA PRO A 142 -3.33 1.06 -20.87
C PRO A 142 -2.71 1.44 -19.52
N ILE A 143 -3.45 2.17 -18.70
CA ILE A 143 -3.05 2.58 -17.36
C ILE A 143 -4.03 1.99 -16.36
N LEU A 144 -3.52 1.28 -15.36
CA LEU A 144 -4.29 0.90 -14.20
C LEU A 144 -3.77 1.62 -12.96
N GLY A 145 -4.67 2.30 -12.27
CA GLY A 145 -4.38 2.85 -10.95
C GLY A 145 -4.65 1.83 -9.86
N THR A 146 -3.86 1.85 -8.80
CA THR A 146 -4.18 1.21 -7.52
C THR A 146 -3.81 2.16 -6.39
N SER A 147 -4.40 2.01 -5.21
CA SER A 147 -4.18 2.95 -4.09
C SER A 147 -4.51 4.41 -4.49
N VAL A 148 -5.55 4.58 -5.30
CA VAL A 148 -6.06 5.88 -5.76
C VAL A 148 -7.39 6.14 -5.09
N THR A 149 -7.47 7.19 -4.29
CA THR A 149 -8.65 7.47 -3.47
C THR A 149 -9.87 7.86 -4.32
N ASP A 150 -9.72 8.86 -5.20
CA ASP A 150 -10.82 9.36 -6.02
C ASP A 150 -10.36 9.71 -7.44
N TYR A 151 -10.79 8.92 -8.41
CA TYR A 151 -10.41 9.07 -9.81
C TYR A 151 -10.99 10.34 -10.44
N ALA A 152 -12.18 10.76 -10.03
CA ALA A 152 -12.79 11.98 -10.53
C ALA A 152 -11.95 13.21 -10.18
N THR A 153 -11.52 13.31 -8.92
CA THR A 153 -10.62 14.37 -8.44
C THR A 153 -9.24 14.26 -9.08
N ALA A 154 -8.66 13.04 -9.10
CA ALA A 154 -7.31 12.82 -9.62
C ALA A 154 -7.18 13.23 -11.10
N LEU A 155 -8.21 12.97 -11.90
CA LEU A 155 -8.23 13.18 -13.35
C LEU A 155 -9.08 14.39 -13.78
N SER A 156 -9.65 15.15 -12.83
CA SER A 156 -10.53 16.30 -13.08
C SER A 156 -11.74 15.96 -13.97
N ILE A 157 -12.44 14.87 -13.64
CA ILE A 157 -13.63 14.40 -14.35
C ILE A 157 -14.89 14.94 -13.63
N ASP A 158 -15.62 15.87 -14.26
CA ASP A 158 -16.81 16.49 -13.65
C ASP A 158 -18.02 15.52 -13.60
N ASP A 159 -18.25 14.76 -14.68
CA ASP A 159 -19.40 13.85 -14.82
C ASP A 159 -18.98 12.40 -14.57
N TRP A 160 -18.63 12.08 -13.32
CA TRP A 160 -18.17 10.73 -12.95
C TRP A 160 -19.29 9.68 -13.06
N THR A 161 -19.02 8.62 -13.82
CA THR A 161 -19.95 7.51 -14.07
C THR A 161 -19.44 6.13 -13.61
N GLY A 162 -18.30 6.08 -12.93
CA GLY A 162 -17.64 4.84 -12.55
C GLY A 162 -16.59 4.35 -13.56
N VAL A 163 -16.54 4.96 -14.75
CA VAL A 163 -15.52 4.73 -15.79
C VAL A 163 -14.85 6.03 -16.16
N THR A 164 -13.59 6.01 -16.56
CA THR A 164 -12.88 7.21 -16.99
C THR A 164 -13.19 7.60 -18.42
N GLY A 165 -13.61 6.63 -19.26
CA GLY A 165 -13.83 6.82 -20.67
C GLY A 165 -12.54 7.02 -21.50
N THR A 166 -11.36 6.74 -20.90
CA THR A 166 -10.03 6.90 -21.50
C THR A 166 -9.25 5.60 -21.44
N ASN A 167 -7.94 5.64 -21.69
CA ASN A 167 -7.03 4.48 -21.50
C ASN A 167 -6.73 4.18 -20.01
N ILE A 168 -7.56 4.62 -19.08
CA ILE A 168 -7.33 4.51 -17.64
C ILE A 168 -8.49 3.77 -16.96
N SER A 169 -8.16 2.87 -16.04
CA SER A 169 -9.07 2.27 -15.07
C SER A 169 -8.28 1.90 -13.79
N GLY A 170 -8.82 1.01 -12.95
CA GLY A 170 -8.11 0.48 -11.78
C GLY A 170 -8.98 0.30 -10.56
N THR A 171 -8.36 0.37 -9.38
CA THR A 171 -9.03 0.19 -8.10
C THR A 171 -8.90 1.42 -7.21
N SER A 172 -9.92 1.66 -6.36
CA SER A 172 -9.95 2.76 -5.41
C SER A 172 -9.76 2.25 -3.98
N ASP A 173 -8.94 2.96 -3.21
CA ASP A 173 -8.69 2.70 -1.79
C ASP A 173 -9.59 3.54 -0.85
N LEU A 174 -10.59 4.22 -1.39
CA LEU A 174 -11.48 5.06 -0.60
C LEU A 174 -12.34 4.21 0.36
N ALA A 175 -11.95 4.16 1.61
CA ALA A 175 -12.81 3.66 2.68
C ALA A 175 -13.95 4.65 2.98
N PRO A 176 -15.13 4.19 3.44
CA PRO A 176 -16.26 5.06 3.70
C PRO A 176 -15.96 6.14 4.76
N LEU A 177 -15.89 7.41 4.34
CA LEU A 177 -15.52 8.54 5.20
C LEU A 177 -16.57 8.88 6.25
N ASP A 178 -17.85 8.60 5.98
CA ASP A 178 -18.92 8.66 6.96
C ASP A 178 -18.68 7.68 8.12
N GLN A 179 -18.30 6.44 7.82
CA GLN A 179 -17.99 5.45 8.84
C GLN A 179 -16.69 5.75 9.60
N GLN A 180 -15.73 6.42 8.97
CA GLN A 180 -14.54 6.92 9.68
C GLN A 180 -14.90 8.05 10.66
N ALA A 181 -15.83 8.92 10.30
CA ALA A 181 -16.38 9.93 11.21
C ALA A 181 -17.19 9.30 12.33
N ASP A 182 -17.99 8.26 12.06
CA ASP A 182 -18.71 7.47 13.05
C ASP A 182 -17.73 6.83 14.05
N MET A 183 -16.63 6.24 13.57
CA MET A 183 -15.57 5.66 14.40
C MET A 183 -14.92 6.72 15.32
N LEU A 184 -14.61 7.90 14.79
CA LEU A 184 -14.06 8.98 15.60
C LEU A 184 -15.05 9.39 16.69
N HIS A 185 -16.34 9.50 16.36
CA HIS A 185 -17.39 9.84 17.33
C HIS A 185 -17.63 8.73 18.35
N GLU A 186 -17.57 7.46 17.93
CA GLU A 186 -17.70 6.31 18.84
C GLU A 186 -16.61 6.29 19.91
N LEU A 187 -15.36 6.58 19.53
CA LEU A 187 -14.21 6.52 20.42
C LEU A 187 -13.98 7.82 21.21
N PHE A 188 -14.36 8.98 20.66
CA PHE A 188 -14.09 10.30 21.24
C PHE A 188 -15.34 11.21 21.25
N PRO A 189 -16.48 10.78 21.84
CA PRO A 189 -17.73 11.55 21.80
C PRO A 189 -17.67 12.89 22.56
N ASP A 190 -16.73 13.04 23.49
CA ASP A 190 -16.55 14.25 24.30
C ASP A 190 -15.53 15.24 23.68
N ALA A 191 -14.83 14.87 22.62
CA ALA A 191 -13.93 15.75 21.87
C ALA A 191 -14.73 16.93 21.28
N LYS A 192 -14.07 18.06 21.11
CA LYS A 192 -14.65 19.25 20.48
C LYS A 192 -13.86 19.70 19.28
N ASN A 193 -12.54 19.63 19.37
CA ASN A 193 -11.61 20.13 18.38
C ASN A 193 -10.94 18.94 17.68
N VAL A 194 -11.28 18.71 16.42
CA VAL A 194 -10.64 17.70 15.59
C VAL A 194 -9.61 18.37 14.68
N GLY A 195 -8.34 18.02 14.86
CA GLY A 195 -7.29 18.43 13.94
C GLY A 195 -7.19 17.48 12.76
N ILE A 196 -7.24 17.99 11.53
CA ILE A 196 -7.07 17.18 10.32
C ILE A 196 -5.67 17.43 9.78
N LEU A 197 -4.81 16.42 9.86
CA LEU A 197 -3.39 16.52 9.53
C LEU A 197 -3.11 15.81 8.21
N TYR A 198 -2.60 16.53 7.21
CA TYR A 198 -2.33 15.94 5.90
C TYR A 198 -1.33 16.74 5.05
N CYS A 199 -0.80 16.12 3.98
CA CYS A 199 0.04 16.74 2.98
C CYS A 199 -0.81 17.54 1.96
N SER A 200 -0.61 18.86 1.91
CA SER A 200 -1.34 19.72 0.97
C SER A 200 -0.97 19.51 -0.51
N ALA A 201 0.14 18.82 -0.79
CA ALA A 201 0.54 18.45 -2.14
C ALA A 201 -0.20 17.20 -2.66
N GLU A 202 -0.95 16.50 -1.79
CA GLU A 202 -1.69 15.30 -2.15
C GLU A 202 -3.19 15.60 -2.37
N ALA A 203 -3.65 15.46 -3.61
CA ALA A 203 -5.06 15.72 -3.97
C ALA A 203 -6.02 14.73 -3.28
N ASN A 204 -5.62 13.46 -3.11
CA ASN A 204 -6.35 12.44 -2.33
C ASN A 204 -6.61 12.89 -0.90
N SER A 205 -5.61 13.43 -0.22
CA SER A 205 -5.72 13.88 1.17
C SER A 205 -6.64 15.09 1.30
N SER A 206 -6.51 16.05 0.37
CA SER A 206 -7.39 17.23 0.32
C SER A 206 -8.86 16.85 0.07
N TYR A 207 -9.12 15.87 -0.82
CA TYR A 207 -10.47 15.34 -1.07
C TYR A 207 -11.08 14.73 0.20
N GLN A 208 -10.31 13.87 0.88
CA GLN A 208 -10.76 13.21 2.11
C GLN A 208 -11.00 14.22 3.24
N SER A 209 -10.07 15.19 3.43
CA SER A 209 -10.22 16.27 4.41
C SER A 209 -11.52 17.06 4.18
N ASN A 210 -11.74 17.53 2.95
CA ASN A 210 -12.94 18.29 2.60
C ASN A 210 -14.24 17.49 2.80
N THR A 211 -14.19 16.18 2.65
CA THR A 211 -15.37 15.32 2.76
C THR A 211 -15.65 14.94 4.20
N ILE A 212 -14.65 14.46 4.96
CA ILE A 212 -14.87 14.02 6.34
C ILE A 212 -15.27 15.16 7.26
N GLN A 213 -14.80 16.39 7.01
CA GLN A 213 -15.22 17.58 7.77
C GLN A 213 -16.73 17.79 7.75
N LYS A 214 -17.42 17.39 6.68
CA LYS A 214 -18.89 17.53 6.59
C LYS A 214 -19.56 16.61 7.60
N TYR A 215 -19.13 15.34 7.66
CA TYR A 215 -19.67 14.36 8.61
C TYR A 215 -19.29 14.70 10.07
N LEU A 216 -18.05 15.12 10.32
CA LEU A 216 -17.62 15.52 11.66
C LEU A 216 -18.38 16.75 12.19
N LYS A 217 -18.70 17.71 11.31
CA LYS A 217 -19.53 18.88 11.68
C LYS A 217 -20.98 18.51 12.02
N ASP A 218 -21.52 17.47 11.41
CA ASP A 218 -22.85 16.96 11.75
C ASP A 218 -22.89 16.38 13.19
N TYR A 219 -21.77 15.87 13.70
CA TYR A 219 -21.57 15.49 15.10
C TYR A 219 -21.28 16.67 16.05
N GLY A 220 -21.08 17.87 15.51
CA GLY A 220 -20.83 19.09 16.28
C GLY A 220 -19.35 19.36 16.58
N TYR A 221 -18.42 18.67 15.93
CA TYR A 221 -17.00 18.95 16.08
C TYR A 221 -16.57 20.23 15.34
N GLU A 222 -15.61 20.95 15.94
CA GLU A 222 -14.87 22.02 15.28
C GLU A 222 -13.63 21.40 14.60
N CYS A 223 -13.54 21.51 13.25
CA CYS A 223 -12.46 20.95 12.48
C CYS A 223 -11.46 22.03 12.10
N THR A 224 -10.18 21.77 12.33
CA THR A 224 -9.07 22.63 11.89
C THR A 224 -8.07 21.83 11.07
N GLU A 225 -7.74 22.34 9.88
CA GLU A 225 -6.74 21.69 9.01
C GLU A 225 -5.32 22.11 9.42
N TYR A 226 -4.45 21.12 9.51
CA TYR A 226 -3.02 21.26 9.75
C TYR A 226 -2.29 20.63 8.58
N THR A 227 -1.80 21.45 7.67
CA THR A 227 -1.19 20.96 6.43
C THR A 227 0.31 21.17 6.41
N PHE A 228 1.03 20.18 5.96
CA PHE A 228 2.44 20.25 5.60
C PHE A 228 2.60 20.11 4.08
N ALA A 229 3.66 20.67 3.51
CA ALA A 229 3.92 20.59 2.08
C ALA A 229 4.78 19.37 1.73
N ASP A 230 5.69 19.00 2.63
CA ASP A 230 6.58 17.85 2.53
C ASP A 230 7.00 17.37 3.93
N SER A 231 7.83 16.31 3.98
CA SER A 231 8.26 15.70 5.25
C SER A 231 9.05 16.62 6.19
N ASN A 232 9.65 17.72 5.69
CA ASN A 232 10.46 18.63 6.51
C ASN A 232 9.59 19.46 7.47
N ASP A 233 8.34 19.71 7.09
CA ASP A 233 7.43 20.56 7.87
C ASP A 233 6.60 19.75 8.90
N ILE A 234 6.55 18.41 8.79
CA ILE A 234 5.69 17.54 9.61
C ILE A 234 5.83 17.83 11.10
N ALA A 235 7.05 17.82 11.64
CA ALA A 235 7.24 17.99 13.07
C ALA A 235 6.70 19.33 13.58
N SER A 236 6.87 20.41 12.83
CA SER A 236 6.38 21.74 13.18
C SER A 236 4.86 21.81 13.16
N VAL A 237 4.25 21.23 12.12
CA VAL A 237 2.79 21.23 11.94
C VAL A 237 2.11 20.35 12.98
N VAL A 238 2.65 19.15 13.27
CA VAL A 238 2.11 18.24 14.31
C VAL A 238 2.18 18.90 15.68
N ASN A 239 3.26 19.62 16.05
CA ASN A 239 3.32 20.35 17.32
C ASN A 239 2.24 21.41 17.43
N ASN A 240 1.88 22.09 16.34
CA ASN A 240 0.77 23.04 16.34
C ASN A 240 -0.60 22.32 16.47
N ALA A 241 -0.75 21.18 15.80
CA ALA A 241 -1.98 20.40 15.85
C ALA A 241 -2.27 19.86 17.27
N VAL A 242 -1.29 19.24 17.92
CA VAL A 242 -1.46 18.70 19.27
C VAL A 242 -1.75 19.77 20.34
N ALA A 243 -1.32 21.00 20.11
CA ALA A 243 -1.54 22.11 21.05
C ALA A 243 -3.00 22.62 21.06
N ALA A 244 -3.78 22.31 20.03
CA ALA A 244 -5.11 22.89 19.84
C ALA A 244 -6.21 21.87 19.50
N SER A 245 -5.89 20.58 19.47
CA SER A 245 -6.84 19.51 19.13
C SER A 245 -7.02 18.54 20.29
N ASP A 246 -8.22 17.98 20.42
CA ASP A 246 -8.54 16.91 21.37
C ASP A 246 -8.25 15.53 20.75
N VAL A 247 -8.37 15.42 19.42
CA VAL A 247 -8.10 14.22 18.62
C VAL A 247 -7.63 14.66 17.23
N LEU A 248 -6.74 13.89 16.61
CA LEU A 248 -6.36 14.09 15.20
C LEU A 248 -7.04 13.07 14.31
N TYR A 249 -7.30 13.49 13.08
CA TYR A 249 -7.62 12.63 11.96
C TYR A 249 -6.53 12.79 10.88
N ILE A 250 -6.00 11.66 10.42
CA ILE A 250 -5.05 11.62 9.29
C ILE A 250 -5.73 10.79 8.19
N PRO A 251 -6.04 11.38 7.02
CA PRO A 251 -6.58 10.63 5.88
C PRO A 251 -5.57 9.61 5.34
N THR A 252 -5.94 8.88 4.31
CA THR A 252 -5.00 8.08 3.52
C THR A 252 -4.02 9.04 2.81
N ASP A 253 -2.87 9.28 3.46
CA ASP A 253 -1.85 10.26 3.09
C ASP A 253 -0.48 9.59 3.00
N ASN A 254 0.11 9.57 1.82
CA ASN A 254 1.35 8.82 1.56
C ASN A 254 2.56 9.44 2.27
N THR A 255 2.58 10.78 2.40
CA THR A 255 3.66 11.47 3.10
C THR A 255 3.57 11.22 4.61
N ALA A 256 2.36 11.22 5.19
CA ALA A 256 2.17 10.83 6.58
C ALA A 256 2.52 9.37 6.82
N ALA A 257 2.09 8.44 5.94
CA ALA A 257 2.36 7.01 6.02
C ALA A 257 3.85 6.68 6.07
N SER A 258 4.65 7.38 5.27
CA SER A 258 6.11 7.20 5.26
C SER A 258 6.83 7.93 6.42
N ASN A 259 6.10 8.69 7.26
CA ASN A 259 6.66 9.49 8.36
C ASN A 259 5.95 9.30 9.71
N THR A 260 5.27 8.19 9.91
CA THR A 260 4.48 7.90 11.12
C THR A 260 5.28 8.01 12.41
N THR A 261 6.56 7.62 12.40
CA THR A 261 7.46 7.73 13.56
C THR A 261 7.60 9.16 14.09
N ILE A 262 7.67 10.15 13.20
CA ILE A 262 7.76 11.57 13.61
C ILE A 262 6.45 11.98 14.28
N ILE A 263 5.32 11.62 13.70
CA ILE A 263 3.98 11.92 14.19
C ILE A 263 3.76 11.26 15.56
N GLN A 264 4.06 9.98 15.69
CA GLN A 264 3.96 9.20 16.93
C GLN A 264 4.76 9.83 18.07
N ASN A 265 6.02 10.19 17.82
CA ASN A 265 6.91 10.76 18.83
C ASN A 265 6.43 12.11 19.37
N ILE A 266 5.52 12.79 18.69
CA ILE A 266 4.94 14.06 19.13
C ILE A 266 3.56 13.84 19.76
N CYS A 267 2.67 13.07 19.12
CA CYS A 267 1.29 12.92 19.54
C CYS A 267 1.16 12.06 20.79
N GLN A 268 1.86 10.93 20.89
CA GLN A 268 1.75 10.03 22.03
C GLN A 268 2.16 10.67 23.37
N PRO A 269 3.33 11.36 23.47
CA PRO A 269 3.67 12.08 24.71
C PRO A 269 2.75 13.27 25.03
N ALA A 270 2.11 13.85 24.01
CA ALA A 270 1.10 14.90 24.20
C ALA A 270 -0.25 14.35 24.66
N GLY A 271 -0.46 13.03 24.62
CA GLY A 271 -1.72 12.38 24.97
C GLY A 271 -2.83 12.59 23.95
N ILE A 272 -2.47 12.91 22.69
CA ILE A 272 -3.45 13.18 21.62
C ILE A 272 -3.62 11.93 20.76
N PRO A 273 -4.82 11.31 20.76
CA PRO A 273 -5.12 10.15 19.92
C PRO A 273 -5.29 10.53 18.46
N ILE A 274 -5.08 9.54 17.57
CA ILE A 274 -5.17 9.72 16.13
C ILE A 274 -6.08 8.64 15.54
N ILE A 275 -7.13 9.04 14.81
CA ILE A 275 -7.88 8.17 13.90
C ILE A 275 -7.28 8.32 12.50
N THR A 276 -7.11 7.20 11.80
CA THR A 276 -6.39 7.20 10.52
C THR A 276 -7.22 6.62 9.39
N GLY A 277 -6.93 7.05 8.18
CA GLY A 277 -7.63 6.61 6.96
C GLY A 277 -7.22 5.22 6.48
N GLU A 278 -6.07 4.68 6.97
CA GLU A 278 -5.57 3.37 6.56
C GLU A 278 -4.72 2.70 7.66
N GLU A 279 -4.46 1.40 7.48
CA GLU A 279 -3.87 0.54 8.50
C GLU A 279 -2.39 0.83 8.79
N GLY A 280 -1.57 1.11 7.78
CA GLY A 280 -0.13 1.37 7.98
C GLY A 280 0.12 2.65 8.79
N ILE A 281 -0.67 3.72 8.56
CA ILE A 281 -0.62 4.92 9.41
C ILE A 281 -1.09 4.57 10.83
N CYS A 282 -2.15 3.75 10.96
CA CYS A 282 -2.66 3.33 12.27
C CYS A 282 -1.61 2.51 13.03
N SER A 283 -0.98 1.55 12.38
CA SER A 283 0.10 0.74 12.92
C SER A 283 1.25 1.62 13.44
N GLY A 284 1.62 2.65 12.68
CA GLY A 284 2.73 3.52 13.01
C GLY A 284 2.43 4.62 14.04
N CYS A 285 1.22 5.19 14.08
CA CYS A 285 0.91 6.31 14.97
C CYS A 285 -0.57 6.46 15.37
N GLY A 286 -1.49 5.70 14.80
CA GLY A 286 -2.92 5.81 15.09
C GLY A 286 -3.37 4.94 16.27
N VAL A 287 -4.61 5.15 16.71
CA VAL A 287 -5.29 4.29 17.69
C VAL A 287 -6.30 3.37 17.03
N ALA A 288 -6.98 3.85 15.98
CA ALA A 288 -7.94 3.04 15.22
C ALA A 288 -8.05 3.52 13.75
N THR A 289 -8.51 2.62 12.91
CA THR A 289 -8.74 2.84 11.48
C THR A 289 -9.86 1.95 10.95
N LEU A 290 -10.46 2.36 9.84
CA LEU A 290 -11.30 1.52 9.01
C LEU A 290 -10.44 0.95 7.87
N SER A 291 -9.90 -0.24 8.07
CA SER A 291 -8.91 -0.87 7.20
C SER A 291 -9.52 -1.53 5.98
N ILE A 292 -8.83 -1.44 4.86
CA ILE A 292 -8.99 -2.25 3.66
C ILE A 292 -7.71 -3.07 3.41
N SER A 293 -7.81 -4.15 2.64
CA SER A 293 -6.64 -4.92 2.22
C SER A 293 -6.01 -4.30 0.96
N TYR A 294 -4.86 -3.67 1.09
CA TYR A 294 -4.11 -3.14 -0.06
C TYR A 294 -3.53 -4.24 -0.94
N TYR A 295 -3.19 -5.40 -0.35
CA TYR A 295 -2.80 -6.56 -1.12
C TYR A 295 -3.93 -7.02 -2.05
N ASP A 296 -5.16 -7.20 -1.51
CA ASP A 296 -6.30 -7.63 -2.32
C ASP A 296 -6.68 -6.58 -3.37
N LEU A 297 -6.51 -5.30 -3.04
CA LEU A 297 -6.73 -4.20 -3.98
C LEU A 297 -5.76 -4.27 -5.16
N GLY A 298 -4.47 -4.49 -4.88
CA GLY A 298 -3.45 -4.70 -5.89
C GLY A 298 -3.68 -5.97 -6.70
N TYR A 299 -4.03 -7.08 -6.04
CA TYR A 299 -4.34 -8.35 -6.68
C TYR A 299 -5.51 -8.20 -7.67
N LYS A 300 -6.57 -7.50 -7.25
CA LYS A 300 -7.70 -7.17 -8.13
C LYS A 300 -7.27 -6.33 -9.33
N THR A 301 -6.38 -5.37 -9.13
CA THR A 301 -5.83 -4.58 -10.24
C THR A 301 -5.03 -5.45 -11.22
N GLY A 302 -4.34 -6.48 -10.72
CA GLY A 302 -3.66 -7.48 -11.54
C GLY A 302 -4.61 -8.35 -12.36
N GLU A 303 -5.75 -8.77 -11.78
CA GLU A 303 -6.83 -9.43 -12.53
C GLU A 303 -7.36 -8.54 -13.65
N MET A 304 -7.59 -7.25 -13.37
CA MET A 304 -8.03 -6.29 -14.40
C MET A 304 -6.99 -6.13 -15.51
N ALA A 305 -5.69 -6.13 -15.16
CA ALA A 305 -4.61 -6.09 -16.15
C ALA A 305 -4.62 -7.32 -17.06
N TYR A 306 -4.86 -8.50 -16.51
CA TYR A 306 -4.99 -9.73 -17.29
C TYR A 306 -6.16 -9.65 -18.28
N GLU A 307 -7.33 -9.17 -17.84
CA GLU A 307 -8.48 -9.00 -18.72
C GLU A 307 -8.20 -8.05 -19.90
N ILE A 308 -7.47 -6.97 -19.65
CA ILE A 308 -7.09 -6.00 -20.68
C ILE A 308 -6.04 -6.58 -21.63
N LEU A 309 -4.98 -7.17 -21.09
CA LEU A 309 -3.81 -7.61 -21.87
C LEU A 309 -4.09 -8.89 -22.68
N VAL A 310 -4.85 -9.82 -22.13
CA VAL A 310 -5.06 -11.17 -22.69
C VAL A 310 -6.44 -11.31 -23.32
N ASN A 311 -7.48 -10.90 -22.61
CA ASN A 311 -8.86 -11.05 -23.06
C ASN A 311 -9.36 -9.88 -23.91
N GLY A 312 -8.55 -8.82 -24.04
CA GLY A 312 -8.86 -7.65 -24.89
C GLY A 312 -10.00 -6.79 -24.36
N ALA A 313 -10.17 -6.74 -23.03
CA ALA A 313 -11.14 -5.85 -22.41
C ALA A 313 -10.82 -4.39 -22.73
N ASP A 314 -11.86 -3.62 -23.07
CA ASP A 314 -11.71 -2.19 -23.34
C ASP A 314 -11.54 -1.42 -22.02
N VAL A 315 -10.32 -0.95 -21.78
CA VAL A 315 -9.99 -0.19 -20.57
C VAL A 315 -10.89 1.03 -20.37
N SER A 316 -11.34 1.68 -21.44
CA SER A 316 -12.21 2.87 -21.38
C SER A 316 -13.62 2.55 -20.85
N GLN A 317 -14.02 1.29 -20.92
CA GLN A 317 -15.30 0.79 -20.42
C GLN A 317 -15.17 -0.04 -19.14
N THR A 318 -13.94 -0.29 -18.70
CA THR A 318 -13.67 -1.01 -17.46
C THR A 318 -13.92 -0.07 -16.27
N ALA A 319 -14.86 -0.44 -15.41
CA ALA A 319 -15.19 0.36 -14.23
C ALA A 319 -14.06 0.38 -13.22
N VAL A 320 -13.90 1.48 -12.50
CA VAL A 320 -13.07 1.53 -11.30
C VAL A 320 -13.74 0.70 -10.20
N GLU A 321 -12.99 -0.23 -9.61
CA GLU A 321 -13.49 -1.11 -8.56
C GLU A 321 -13.05 -0.63 -7.17
N PHE A 322 -13.82 -0.97 -6.13
CA PHE A 322 -13.56 -0.61 -4.74
C PHE A 322 -13.24 -1.85 -3.92
N ALA A 323 -12.53 -1.67 -2.81
CA ALA A 323 -12.33 -2.75 -1.84
C ALA A 323 -13.70 -3.26 -1.34
N PRO A 324 -13.95 -4.59 -1.40
CA PRO A 324 -15.27 -5.13 -1.11
C PRO A 324 -15.65 -5.07 0.37
N ASN A 325 -14.67 -5.02 1.24
CA ASN A 325 -14.85 -5.09 2.70
C ASN A 325 -13.97 -4.08 3.42
N VAL A 326 -14.51 -3.56 4.52
CA VAL A 326 -13.77 -2.74 5.47
C VAL A 326 -13.84 -3.39 6.85
N THR A 327 -12.77 -3.26 7.63
CA THR A 327 -12.65 -3.84 8.97
C THR A 327 -12.23 -2.76 9.95
N LYS A 328 -12.94 -2.64 11.08
CA LYS A 328 -12.51 -1.79 12.19
C LYS A 328 -11.26 -2.42 12.82
N LYS A 329 -10.13 -1.74 12.74
CA LYS A 329 -8.88 -2.19 13.36
C LYS A 329 -8.34 -1.18 14.35
N TYR A 330 -7.55 -1.64 15.33
CA TYR A 330 -6.93 -0.78 16.31
C TYR A 330 -5.50 -1.18 16.65
N ASN A 331 -4.70 -0.20 17.03
CA ASN A 331 -3.33 -0.39 17.49
C ASN A 331 -3.33 -0.60 19.01
N VAL A 332 -3.07 -1.83 19.45
CA VAL A 332 -3.09 -2.23 20.86
C VAL A 332 -2.15 -1.37 21.70
N ALA A 333 -0.91 -1.20 21.26
CA ALA A 333 0.12 -0.48 22.02
C ALA A 333 -0.24 1.00 22.22
N ASN A 334 -0.77 1.66 21.18
CA ASN A 334 -1.17 3.07 21.26
C ASN A 334 -2.44 3.25 22.12
N CYS A 335 -3.40 2.33 22.02
CA CYS A 335 -4.58 2.34 22.88
C CYS A 335 -4.21 2.16 24.35
N GLU A 336 -3.34 1.19 24.67
CA GLU A 336 -2.83 0.98 26.04
C GLU A 336 -2.09 2.21 26.57
N ALA A 337 -1.18 2.79 25.77
CA ALA A 337 -0.39 3.95 26.16
C ALA A 337 -1.26 5.20 26.46
N LEU A 338 -2.38 5.35 25.74
CA LEU A 338 -3.31 6.47 25.90
C LEU A 338 -4.51 6.15 26.79
N GLY A 339 -4.63 4.91 27.33
CA GLY A 339 -5.72 4.48 28.17
C GLY A 339 -7.07 4.39 27.45
N ILE A 340 -7.05 4.10 26.14
CA ILE A 340 -8.23 4.00 25.29
C ILE A 340 -8.71 2.56 25.28
N THR A 341 -10.02 2.37 25.45
CA THR A 341 -10.69 1.08 25.31
C THR A 341 -11.53 1.12 24.03
N VAL A 342 -11.32 0.18 23.15
CA VAL A 342 -12.12 0.03 21.93
C VAL A 342 -13.25 -0.99 22.14
N PRO A 343 -14.38 -0.89 21.40
CA PRO A 343 -15.44 -1.91 21.39
C PRO A 343 -14.95 -3.28 20.91
N ASP A 344 -15.73 -4.34 21.23
CA ASP A 344 -15.37 -5.73 20.95
C ASP A 344 -15.36 -6.09 19.44
N ASP A 345 -15.93 -5.25 18.58
CA ASP A 345 -15.98 -5.43 17.12
C ASP A 345 -14.73 -4.87 16.40
N TYR A 346 -13.76 -4.36 17.16
CA TYR A 346 -12.47 -3.94 16.60
C TYR A 346 -11.48 -5.09 16.65
N VAL A 347 -10.72 -5.25 15.56
CA VAL A 347 -9.67 -6.26 15.42
C VAL A 347 -8.31 -5.64 15.67
N ALA A 348 -7.48 -6.30 16.48
CA ALA A 348 -6.12 -5.83 16.73
C ALA A 348 -5.28 -5.85 15.43
N ILE A 349 -4.48 -4.82 15.20
CA ILE A 349 -3.42 -4.82 14.19
C ILE A 349 -2.29 -5.69 14.74
N GLU A 350 -1.84 -6.67 13.95
CA GLU A 350 -0.77 -7.64 14.30
C GLU A 350 0.63 -7.03 14.16
#